data_c56879b8f1b131bd9df92248d93dbfbd
#
_entry.id   c56879b8f1b131bd9df92248d93dbfbd
#
_cell.length_a   1.000
_cell.length_b   1.000
_cell.length_c   1.000
_cell.angle_alpha   90.00
_cell.angle_beta   90.00
_cell.angle_gamma   90.00
#
_symmetry.space_group_name_H-M   'P 1'
#
loop_
_entity.id
_entity.type
_entity.pdbx_description
1 polymer ?
#
loop_
_entity_poly.entity_id
_entity_poly.type
_entity_poly.pdbx_seq_one_letter_code
_entity_poly.pdbx_strand_id
1 'polypeptide(L)'
;MLRKTLFTVKEEERATRDGFSDGLIQAADDNSKVVALCADLTESVRMEAFRAKYPNRFFEVGITEQAMSGVASGMAAMGYIPFMASYAMFSPGRNWEQIRTTIAYNNVPVKIVGAHTGLSVGPDGATHQALEDIALMRMVPNMEVFVPCDAIEAAAVTEHVAKQQILHTSALLVKRLHSFFLTNMNGMVARRISCHFRDISTEVILCTQ
;
A
#
# COMPACT_ATOMS: atom_id res chain seq x y z
N MET A 1 18.83 8.74 -24.13
CA MET A 1 18.19 9.00 -25.45
C MET A 1 16.69 8.83 -25.24
N LEU A 2 15.92 9.90 -25.17
CA LEU A 2 14.44 9.85 -25.00
C LEU A 2 13.82 9.20 -26.24
N ARG A 3 12.98 8.19 -26.05
CA ARG A 3 12.29 7.54 -27.18
C ARG A 3 11.34 8.53 -27.86
N LYS A 4 11.39 8.64 -29.18
CA LYS A 4 10.50 9.50 -29.99
C LYS A 4 9.02 9.18 -29.86
N THR A 5 8.68 8.04 -29.24
CA THR A 5 7.31 7.55 -29.02
C THR A 5 6.70 7.95 -27.68
N LEU A 6 7.41 8.71 -26.85
CA LEU A 6 6.94 9.07 -25.49
C LEU A 6 5.62 9.86 -25.49
N PHE A 7 5.26 10.49 -26.61
CA PHE A 7 4.07 11.34 -26.75
C PHE A 7 3.06 10.82 -27.78
N THR A 8 3.30 9.63 -28.35
CA THR A 8 2.46 9.11 -29.46
C THR A 8 1.64 7.88 -29.11
N VAL A 9 1.91 7.23 -27.97
CA VAL A 9 1.14 6.08 -27.52
C VAL A 9 -0.02 6.60 -26.66
N LYS A 10 -1.25 6.36 -27.09
CA LYS A 10 -2.43 6.59 -26.28
C LYS A 10 -2.47 5.46 -25.24
N GLU A 11 -2.01 5.77 -24.03
CA GLU A 11 -1.98 4.79 -22.95
C GLU A 11 -3.32 4.72 -22.26
N GLU A 12 -3.69 3.53 -21.85
CA GLU A 12 -4.86 3.32 -21.01
C GLU A 12 -4.60 3.94 -19.62
N GLU A 13 -5.39 4.93 -19.27
CA GLU A 13 -5.34 5.55 -17.94
C GLU A 13 -5.85 4.55 -16.90
N ARG A 14 -4.95 4.09 -16.04
CA ARG A 14 -5.26 3.17 -14.93
C ARG A 14 -4.95 3.83 -13.60
N ALA A 15 -5.86 3.70 -12.64
CA ALA A 15 -5.61 4.20 -11.29
C ALA A 15 -4.56 3.35 -10.56
N THR A 16 -3.77 3.96 -9.68
CA THR A 16 -2.76 3.26 -8.88
C THR A 16 -3.35 2.10 -8.07
N ARG A 17 -4.60 2.23 -7.60
CA ARG A 17 -5.32 1.15 -6.89
C ARG A 17 -5.59 -0.08 -7.75
N ASP A 18 -5.71 0.06 -9.07
CA ASP A 18 -5.87 -1.08 -9.98
C ASP A 18 -4.55 -1.86 -10.06
N GLY A 19 -3.41 -1.15 -10.09
CA GLY A 19 -2.09 -1.77 -9.98
C GLY A 19 -1.87 -2.49 -8.66
N PHE A 20 -2.32 -1.91 -7.55
CA PHE A 20 -2.30 -2.60 -6.25
C PHE A 20 -3.08 -3.93 -6.32
N SER A 21 -4.29 -3.93 -6.90
CA SER A 21 -5.09 -5.15 -7.07
C SER A 21 -4.36 -6.22 -7.89
N ASP A 22 -3.75 -5.83 -9.02
CA ASP A 22 -2.99 -6.74 -9.86
C ASP A 22 -1.80 -7.37 -9.11
N GLY A 23 -1.01 -6.52 -8.45
CA GLY A 23 0.14 -6.96 -7.65
C GLY A 23 -0.25 -7.86 -6.48
N LEU A 24 -1.38 -7.58 -5.82
CA LEU A 24 -1.89 -8.40 -4.72
C LEU A 24 -2.31 -9.79 -5.20
N ILE A 25 -2.97 -9.87 -6.35
CA ILE A 25 -3.36 -11.15 -6.97
C ILE A 25 -2.11 -11.94 -7.36
N GLN A 26 -1.13 -11.30 -8.00
CA GLN A 26 0.12 -11.94 -8.38
C GLN A 26 0.89 -12.44 -7.16
N ALA A 27 0.99 -11.64 -6.10
CA ALA A 27 1.62 -12.04 -4.85
C ALA A 27 0.92 -13.26 -4.22
N ALA A 28 -0.40 -13.34 -4.34
CA ALA A 28 -1.18 -14.46 -3.81
C ALA A 28 -1.11 -15.72 -4.69
N ASP A 29 -0.89 -15.58 -5.99
CA ASP A 29 -0.58 -16.70 -6.88
C ASP A 29 0.77 -17.31 -6.51
N ASP A 30 1.76 -16.47 -6.24
CA ASP A 30 3.11 -16.88 -5.90
C ASP A 30 3.24 -17.46 -4.47
N ASN A 31 2.37 -17.00 -3.53
CA ASN A 31 2.48 -17.38 -2.12
C ASN A 31 1.12 -17.54 -1.45
N SER A 32 0.83 -18.77 -1.04
CA SER A 32 -0.44 -19.12 -0.38
C SER A 32 -0.64 -18.48 1.01
N LYS A 33 0.41 -17.92 1.61
CA LYS A 33 0.35 -17.21 2.90
C LYS A 33 -0.11 -15.76 2.78
N VAL A 34 -0.19 -15.21 1.57
CA VAL A 34 -0.75 -13.88 1.34
C VAL A 34 -2.25 -13.90 1.63
N VAL A 35 -2.67 -13.05 2.55
CA VAL A 35 -4.07 -12.85 2.94
C VAL A 35 -4.42 -11.37 2.87
N ALA A 36 -5.68 -11.05 2.68
CA ALA A 36 -6.14 -9.67 2.53
C ALA A 36 -7.28 -9.36 3.51
N LEU A 37 -7.19 -8.19 4.14
CA LEU A 37 -8.21 -7.68 5.06
C LEU A 37 -8.71 -6.33 4.55
N CYS A 38 -10.01 -6.11 4.65
CA CYS A 38 -10.65 -4.86 4.26
C CYS A 38 -11.66 -4.41 5.32
N ALA A 39 -11.82 -3.10 5.45
CA ALA A 39 -12.76 -2.47 6.37
C ALA A 39 -13.90 -1.79 5.59
N ASP A 40 -14.81 -2.60 5.02
CA ASP A 40 -16.02 -2.19 4.29
C ASP A 40 -15.77 -1.28 3.06
N LEU A 41 -14.61 -1.42 2.44
CA LEU A 41 -14.21 -0.62 1.26
C LEU A 41 -13.70 -1.49 0.10
N THR A 42 -14.09 -2.76 0.06
CA THR A 42 -13.58 -3.78 -0.88
C THR A 42 -13.58 -3.29 -2.34
N GLU A 43 -14.67 -2.71 -2.80
CA GLU A 43 -14.80 -2.16 -4.15
C GLU A 43 -13.88 -0.95 -4.36
N SER A 44 -13.90 -0.02 -3.41
CA SER A 44 -13.14 1.24 -3.51
C SER A 44 -11.64 1.02 -3.55
N VAL A 45 -11.13 0.02 -2.83
CA VAL A 45 -9.69 -0.33 -2.82
C VAL A 45 -9.32 -1.44 -3.81
N ARG A 46 -10.27 -1.87 -4.66
CA ARG A 46 -10.07 -2.86 -5.74
C ARG A 46 -9.67 -4.25 -5.24
N MET A 47 -10.21 -4.69 -4.13
CA MET A 47 -9.97 -6.06 -3.61
C MET A 47 -11.01 -7.10 -4.04
N GLU A 48 -12.00 -6.75 -4.87
CA GLU A 48 -13.07 -7.64 -5.31
C GLU A 48 -12.54 -8.85 -6.08
N ALA A 49 -11.60 -8.62 -6.99
CA ALA A 49 -10.99 -9.69 -7.78
C ALA A 49 -10.21 -10.67 -6.89
N PHE A 50 -9.50 -10.16 -5.86
CA PHE A 50 -8.85 -11.00 -4.87
C PHE A 50 -9.87 -11.83 -4.08
N ARG A 51 -10.94 -11.20 -3.57
CA ARG A 51 -12.03 -11.88 -2.86
C ARG A 51 -12.66 -12.98 -3.70
N ALA A 52 -12.91 -12.71 -4.98
CA ALA A 52 -13.51 -13.68 -5.89
C ALA A 52 -12.58 -14.89 -6.14
N LYS A 53 -11.27 -14.62 -6.31
CA LYS A 53 -10.26 -15.67 -6.60
C LYS A 53 -9.87 -16.44 -5.35
N TYR A 54 -9.79 -15.78 -4.20
CA TYR A 54 -9.30 -16.35 -2.94
C TYR A 54 -10.24 -16.11 -1.76
N PRO A 55 -11.50 -16.61 -1.79
CA PRO A 55 -12.49 -16.30 -0.77
C PRO A 55 -12.08 -16.72 0.65
N ASN A 56 -11.30 -17.79 0.79
CA ASN A 56 -10.81 -18.28 2.09
C ASN A 56 -9.56 -17.52 2.60
N ARG A 57 -9.05 -16.56 1.84
CA ARG A 57 -7.90 -15.72 2.19
C ARG A 57 -8.26 -14.23 2.22
N PHE A 58 -9.53 -13.90 2.08
CA PHE A 58 -10.07 -12.55 2.18
C PHE A 58 -10.95 -12.42 3.43
N PHE A 59 -10.72 -11.36 4.20
CA PHE A 59 -11.41 -11.11 5.46
C PHE A 59 -12.00 -9.70 5.45
N GLU A 60 -13.32 -9.62 5.43
CA GLU A 60 -14.03 -8.37 5.62
C GLU A 60 -14.31 -8.19 7.11
N VAL A 61 -13.82 -7.10 7.68
CA VAL A 61 -13.93 -6.84 9.13
C VAL A 61 -14.94 -5.74 9.47
N GLY A 62 -15.65 -5.22 8.46
CA GLY A 62 -16.54 -4.07 8.62
C GLY A 62 -15.76 -2.76 8.89
N ILE A 63 -16.44 -1.69 9.31
CA ILE A 63 -15.84 -0.38 9.57
C ILE A 63 -15.09 -0.41 10.92
N THR A 64 -14.07 -1.26 11.03
CA THR A 64 -13.33 -1.49 12.29
C THR A 64 -11.82 -1.48 12.05
N GLU A 65 -11.27 -0.42 11.52
CA GLU A 65 -9.85 -0.33 11.12
C GLU A 65 -8.90 -0.61 12.29
N GLN A 66 -9.28 -0.23 13.50
CA GLN A 66 -8.48 -0.51 14.70
C GLN A 66 -8.42 -2.02 14.98
N ALA A 67 -9.56 -2.72 14.92
CA ALA A 67 -9.60 -4.17 15.06
C ALA A 67 -8.87 -4.87 13.91
N MET A 68 -8.97 -4.35 12.68
CA MET A 68 -8.24 -4.85 11.51
C MET A 68 -6.73 -4.90 11.77
N SER A 69 -6.17 -3.88 12.41
CA SER A 69 -4.74 -3.85 12.78
C SER A 69 -4.36 -4.98 13.73
N GLY A 70 -5.19 -5.23 14.74
CA GLY A 70 -4.96 -6.32 15.69
C GLY A 70 -5.05 -7.70 15.02
N VAL A 71 -6.07 -7.91 14.18
CA VAL A 71 -6.24 -9.16 13.41
C VAL A 71 -5.05 -9.38 12.47
N ALA A 72 -4.66 -8.36 11.69
CA ALA A 72 -3.52 -8.44 10.78
C ALA A 72 -2.22 -8.75 11.54
N SER A 73 -1.98 -8.12 12.68
CA SER A 73 -0.83 -8.39 13.54
C SER A 73 -0.79 -9.85 14.01
N GLY A 74 -1.93 -10.37 14.47
CA GLY A 74 -2.06 -11.76 14.89
C GLY A 74 -1.80 -12.74 13.74
N MET A 75 -2.35 -12.48 12.56
CA MET A 75 -2.09 -13.29 11.36
C MET A 75 -0.61 -13.28 10.97
N ALA A 76 0.02 -12.11 11.00
CA ALA A 76 1.45 -12.00 10.71
C ALA A 76 2.32 -12.78 11.72
N ALA A 77 1.98 -12.73 12.99
CA ALA A 77 2.65 -13.52 14.03
C ALA A 77 2.50 -15.04 13.81
N MET A 78 1.42 -15.47 13.17
CA MET A 78 1.20 -16.87 12.76
C MET A 78 1.87 -17.24 11.44
N GLY A 79 2.63 -16.32 10.83
CA GLY A 79 3.39 -16.55 9.61
C GLY A 79 2.62 -16.34 8.30
N TYR A 80 1.47 -15.66 8.34
CA TYR A 80 0.82 -15.13 7.17
C TYR A 80 1.43 -13.81 6.71
N ILE A 81 1.11 -13.38 5.50
CA ILE A 81 1.50 -12.09 4.92
C ILE A 81 0.23 -11.26 4.71
N PRO A 82 -0.26 -10.58 5.76
CA PRO A 82 -1.51 -9.85 5.67
C PRO A 82 -1.32 -8.50 4.98
N PHE A 83 -2.17 -8.24 3.99
CA PHE A 83 -2.40 -6.93 3.40
C PHE A 83 -3.70 -6.37 4.00
N MET A 84 -3.63 -5.30 4.76
CA MET A 84 -4.80 -4.62 5.28
C MET A 84 -5.01 -3.30 4.55
N ALA A 85 -6.20 -3.10 3.98
CA ALA A 85 -6.52 -1.96 3.13
C ALA A 85 -7.76 -1.20 3.58
N SER A 86 -7.65 0.12 3.54
CA SER A 86 -8.76 1.08 3.72
C SER A 86 -8.37 2.41 3.08
N TYR A 87 -9.21 3.44 3.16
CA TYR A 87 -8.78 4.79 2.84
C TYR A 87 -7.70 5.27 3.81
N ALA A 88 -6.75 6.06 3.33
CA ALA A 88 -5.64 6.53 4.15
C ALA A 88 -6.09 7.34 5.38
N MET A 89 -7.19 8.06 5.29
CA MET A 89 -7.80 8.75 6.43
C MET A 89 -8.21 7.80 7.56
N PHE A 90 -8.53 6.54 7.24
CA PHE A 90 -8.96 5.53 8.21
C PHE A 90 -7.85 4.52 8.54
N SER A 91 -7.01 4.18 7.57
CA SER A 91 -5.81 3.36 7.75
C SER A 91 -4.67 3.95 6.89
N PRO A 92 -3.70 4.68 7.47
CA PRO A 92 -3.32 4.70 8.89
C PRO A 92 -4.00 5.74 9.79
N GLY A 93 -4.89 6.60 9.31
CA GLY A 93 -5.35 7.73 10.09
C GLY A 93 -6.04 7.36 11.42
N ARG A 94 -7.10 6.55 11.38
CA ARG A 94 -7.86 6.15 12.57
C ARG A 94 -7.15 5.12 13.43
N ASN A 95 -6.41 4.18 12.82
CA ASN A 95 -5.79 3.05 13.50
C ASN A 95 -4.27 3.22 13.74
N TRP A 96 -3.75 4.43 13.62
CA TRP A 96 -2.30 4.68 13.74
C TRP A 96 -1.71 4.20 15.08
N GLU A 97 -2.45 4.38 16.18
CA GLU A 97 -2.02 3.90 17.50
C GLU A 97 -1.87 2.38 17.48
N GLN A 98 -2.85 1.64 16.95
CA GLN A 98 -2.80 0.18 16.87
C GLN A 98 -1.68 -0.29 15.91
N ILE A 99 -1.43 0.42 14.81
CA ILE A 99 -0.30 0.14 13.95
C ILE A 99 1.01 0.24 14.74
N ARG A 100 1.15 1.30 15.53
CA ARG A 100 2.34 1.50 16.35
C ARG A 100 2.52 0.42 17.43
N THR A 101 1.46 0.10 18.17
CA THR A 101 1.53 -0.74 19.37
C THR A 101 1.40 -2.23 19.07
N THR A 102 0.59 -2.62 18.08
CA THR A 102 0.36 -4.05 17.77
C THR A 102 1.21 -4.55 16.61
N ILE A 103 1.53 -3.71 15.63
CA ILE A 103 2.28 -4.12 14.43
C ILE A 103 3.76 -3.78 14.58
N ALA A 104 4.09 -2.50 14.69
CA ALA A 104 5.47 -2.05 14.70
C ALA A 104 6.22 -2.46 15.98
N TYR A 105 5.60 -2.31 17.15
CA TYR A 105 6.22 -2.71 18.42
C TYR A 105 6.47 -4.22 18.48
N ASN A 106 5.55 -5.03 17.95
CA ASN A 106 5.74 -6.48 17.83
C ASN A 106 6.62 -6.88 16.64
N ASN A 107 6.99 -5.91 15.81
CA ASN A 107 7.85 -6.10 14.65
C ASN A 107 7.38 -7.22 13.71
N VAL A 108 6.11 -7.21 13.34
CA VAL A 108 5.48 -8.20 12.46
C VAL A 108 5.25 -7.68 11.04
N PRO A 109 5.40 -8.51 9.99
CA PRO A 109 5.44 -8.07 8.58
C PRO A 109 4.06 -7.81 7.99
N VAL A 110 3.27 -6.90 8.56
CA VAL A 110 1.98 -6.47 8.02
C VAL A 110 2.18 -5.46 6.89
N LYS A 111 1.41 -5.58 5.82
CA LYS A 111 1.37 -4.65 4.70
C LYS A 111 0.14 -3.74 4.84
N ILE A 112 0.39 -2.45 5.11
CA ILE A 112 -0.64 -1.45 5.35
C ILE A 112 -0.89 -0.68 4.06
N VAL A 113 -2.11 -0.73 3.55
CA VAL A 113 -2.49 -0.08 2.30
C VAL A 113 -3.46 1.05 2.58
N GLY A 114 -2.97 2.28 2.47
CA GLY A 114 -3.79 3.49 2.55
C GLY A 114 -4.19 3.96 1.16
N ALA A 115 -5.43 3.74 0.76
CA ALA A 115 -5.93 4.20 -0.52
C ALA A 115 -6.48 5.64 -0.44
N HIS A 116 -6.67 6.29 -1.60
CA HIS A 116 -7.28 7.62 -1.70
C HIS A 116 -6.56 8.69 -0.88
N THR A 117 -5.23 8.72 -0.92
CA THR A 117 -4.41 9.71 -0.21
C THR A 117 -4.51 11.11 -0.83
N GLY A 118 -4.29 12.14 -0.03
CA GLY A 118 -4.18 13.53 -0.47
C GLY A 118 -5.54 14.17 -0.82
N LEU A 119 -5.48 15.24 -1.60
CA LEU A 119 -6.66 16.07 -1.93
C LEU A 119 -7.56 15.46 -3.01
N SER A 120 -7.08 14.50 -3.80
CA SER A 120 -7.76 13.96 -4.99
C SER A 120 -8.74 12.83 -4.69
N VAL A 121 -9.25 12.71 -3.47
CA VAL A 121 -10.25 11.71 -3.07
C VAL A 121 -11.53 11.82 -3.91
N GLY A 122 -11.92 13.02 -4.31
CA GLY A 122 -13.11 13.28 -5.11
C GLY A 122 -14.32 13.69 -4.26
N PRO A 123 -15.53 13.16 -4.55
CA PRO A 123 -16.78 13.69 -3.97
C PRO A 123 -16.92 13.48 -2.47
N ASP A 124 -16.16 12.61 -1.85
CA ASP A 124 -16.19 12.37 -0.40
C ASP A 124 -15.72 13.59 0.41
N GLY A 125 -14.91 14.45 -0.21
CA GLY A 125 -14.51 15.74 0.34
C GLY A 125 -13.52 15.67 1.50
N ALA A 126 -13.45 16.75 2.27
CA ALA A 126 -12.41 17.00 3.28
C ALA A 126 -12.30 15.94 4.37
N THR A 127 -13.38 15.26 4.72
CA THR A 127 -13.39 14.20 5.74
C THR A 127 -12.63 12.95 5.32
N HIS A 128 -12.31 12.80 4.02
CA HIS A 128 -11.63 11.66 3.44
C HIS A 128 -10.26 12.03 2.84
N GLN A 129 -9.89 13.31 2.86
CA GLN A 129 -8.62 13.82 2.33
C GLN A 129 -7.51 13.66 3.37
N ALA A 130 -6.73 12.57 3.27
CA ALA A 130 -5.60 12.33 4.15
C ALA A 130 -4.37 13.11 3.68
N LEU A 131 -3.90 14.06 4.48
CA LEU A 131 -2.69 14.86 4.22
C LEU A 131 -1.53 14.43 5.11
N GLU A 132 -1.79 13.68 6.16
CA GLU A 132 -0.88 13.33 7.25
C GLU A 132 -0.32 11.91 7.13
N ASP A 133 -0.85 11.10 6.24
CA ASP A 133 -0.59 9.68 6.09
C ASP A 133 0.91 9.34 5.97
N ILE A 134 1.63 10.04 5.08
CA ILE A 134 3.07 9.86 4.92
C ILE A 134 3.82 10.22 6.21
N ALA A 135 3.45 11.35 6.83
CA ALA A 135 4.10 11.82 8.05
C ALA A 135 3.88 10.83 9.21
N LEU A 136 2.65 10.36 9.39
CA LEU A 136 2.30 9.38 10.41
C LEU A 136 3.10 8.08 10.27
N MET A 137 3.19 7.56 9.04
CA MET A 137 3.87 6.29 8.81
C MET A 137 5.40 6.41 8.90
N ARG A 138 5.98 7.53 8.49
CA ARG A 138 7.42 7.79 8.61
C ARG A 138 7.91 7.90 10.06
N MET A 139 7.04 8.18 11.01
CA MET A 139 7.40 8.26 12.42
C MET A 139 7.41 6.90 13.12
N VAL A 140 6.90 5.87 12.49
CA VAL A 140 6.84 4.52 13.06
C VAL A 140 8.18 3.81 12.82
N PRO A 141 8.86 3.30 13.86
CA PRO A 141 10.12 2.58 13.71
C PRO A 141 9.97 1.33 12.82
N ASN A 142 11.00 1.04 12.02
CA ASN A 142 11.04 -0.10 11.10
C ASN A 142 9.93 -0.11 10.04
N MET A 143 9.37 1.08 9.74
CA MET A 143 8.34 1.23 8.72
C MET A 143 8.96 1.68 7.39
N GLU A 144 8.76 0.88 6.35
CA GLU A 144 9.03 1.29 4.98
C GLU A 144 7.78 1.95 4.39
N VAL A 145 7.94 3.11 3.76
CA VAL A 145 6.82 3.87 3.19
C VAL A 145 7.00 4.00 1.69
N PHE A 146 6.03 3.49 0.93
CA PHE A 146 6.00 3.52 -0.53
C PHE A 146 4.88 4.41 -1.02
N VAL A 147 5.15 5.25 -2.01
CA VAL A 147 4.17 6.15 -2.62
C VAL A 147 4.27 6.02 -4.15
N PRO A 148 3.67 4.97 -4.74
CA PRO A 148 3.76 4.74 -6.17
C PRO A 148 3.07 5.83 -6.97
N CYS A 149 3.64 6.20 -8.09
CA CYS A 149 3.12 7.28 -8.95
C CYS A 149 2.07 6.80 -9.96
N ASP A 150 2.11 5.52 -10.35
CA ASP A 150 1.19 4.93 -11.32
C ASP A 150 0.81 3.48 -10.97
N ALA A 151 -0.03 2.87 -11.81
CA ALA A 151 -0.51 1.50 -11.60
C ALA A 151 0.60 0.45 -11.78
N ILE A 152 1.57 0.70 -12.67
CA ILE A 152 2.67 -0.23 -12.93
C ILE A 152 3.58 -0.30 -11.70
N GLU A 153 3.92 0.86 -11.16
CA GLU A 153 4.73 0.95 -9.96
C GLU A 153 3.99 0.40 -8.74
N ALA A 154 2.69 0.66 -8.61
CA ALA A 154 1.89 0.12 -7.52
C ALA A 154 1.87 -1.41 -7.54
N ALA A 155 1.75 -2.05 -8.71
CA ALA A 155 1.84 -3.50 -8.85
C ALA A 155 3.21 -4.02 -8.43
N ALA A 156 4.28 -3.42 -8.97
CA ALA A 156 5.65 -3.83 -8.68
C ALA A 156 6.01 -3.69 -7.18
N VAL A 157 5.61 -2.59 -6.54
CA VAL A 157 5.79 -2.39 -5.10
C VAL A 157 5.00 -3.42 -4.30
N THR A 158 3.75 -3.70 -4.67
CA THR A 158 2.92 -4.69 -3.97
C THR A 158 3.55 -6.09 -4.00
N GLU A 159 4.03 -6.51 -5.17
CA GLU A 159 4.77 -7.77 -5.31
C GLU A 159 6.09 -7.78 -4.51
N HIS A 160 6.81 -6.65 -4.53
CA HIS A 160 8.06 -6.52 -3.80
C HIS A 160 7.85 -6.68 -2.30
N VAL A 161 6.92 -5.94 -1.70
CA VAL A 161 6.67 -6.00 -0.26
C VAL A 161 6.09 -7.34 0.19
N ALA A 162 5.37 -8.05 -0.68
CA ALA A 162 4.89 -9.40 -0.40
C ALA A 162 6.03 -10.42 -0.23
N LYS A 163 7.15 -10.21 -0.93
CA LYS A 163 8.35 -11.08 -0.84
C LYS A 163 9.21 -10.78 0.39
N GLN A 164 9.06 -9.60 0.97
CA GLN A 164 9.75 -9.22 2.19
C GLN A 164 9.11 -9.91 3.39
N GLN A 165 9.65 -11.06 3.77
CA GLN A 165 9.19 -11.86 4.92
C GLN A 165 9.79 -11.41 6.25
N ILE A 166 10.75 -10.49 6.23
CA ILE A 166 11.56 -10.15 7.39
C ILE A 166 11.19 -8.75 7.89
N LEU A 167 10.66 -8.68 9.10
CA LEU A 167 10.77 -7.60 10.09
C LEU A 167 10.45 -6.16 9.65
N HIS A 168 9.96 -5.92 8.43
CA HIS A 168 9.59 -4.58 7.98
C HIS A 168 8.09 -4.52 7.69
N THR A 169 7.41 -3.69 8.44
CA THR A 169 6.06 -3.28 8.11
C THR A 169 6.13 -2.31 6.94
N SER A 170 5.31 -2.50 5.93
CA SER A 170 5.32 -1.63 4.74
C SER A 170 4.01 -0.88 4.64
N ALA A 171 4.08 0.43 4.51
CA ALA A 171 2.93 1.28 4.22
C ALA A 171 2.93 1.63 2.72
N LEU A 172 1.93 1.16 2.00
CA LEU A 172 1.69 1.48 0.60
C LEU A 172 0.59 2.53 0.52
N LEU A 173 0.96 3.75 0.17
CA LEU A 173 0.04 4.87 0.08
C LEU A 173 -0.37 5.08 -1.38
N VAL A 174 -1.57 4.63 -1.72
CA VAL A 174 -2.07 4.57 -3.09
C VAL A 174 -2.96 5.76 -3.39
N LYS A 175 -2.50 6.67 -4.25
CA LYS A 175 -3.28 7.83 -4.70
C LYS A 175 -4.32 7.41 -5.74
N ARG A 176 -5.46 8.11 -5.78
CA ARG A 176 -6.41 8.05 -6.88
C ARG A 176 -6.01 9.07 -7.95
N LEU A 177 -4.82 8.95 -8.53
CA LEU A 177 -4.46 9.74 -9.70
C LEU A 177 -4.81 8.94 -10.96
N HIS A 178 -5.54 9.57 -11.87
CA HIS A 178 -5.48 9.14 -13.26
C HIS A 178 -4.03 9.35 -13.70
N SER A 179 -3.45 8.36 -14.33
CA SER A 179 -2.10 8.40 -14.83
C SER A 179 -1.93 9.58 -15.79
N PHE A 180 -1.39 10.66 -15.29
CA PHE A 180 -0.85 11.72 -16.13
C PHE A 180 0.65 11.57 -16.04
N PHE A 181 1.26 11.11 -17.11
CA PHE A 181 2.71 10.95 -17.34
C PHE A 181 3.41 9.73 -16.71
N LEU A 182 4.08 9.07 -17.60
CA LEU A 182 5.27 8.21 -17.51
C LEU A 182 5.06 6.72 -17.74
N THR A 183 4.72 6.40 -18.97
CA THR A 183 5.08 5.10 -19.51
C THR A 183 6.43 5.18 -20.17
N ASN A 184 7.22 4.24 -19.84
CA ASN A 184 8.54 3.92 -20.35
C ASN A 184 9.74 4.51 -19.61
N MET A 185 9.90 4.13 -18.37
CA MET A 185 11.24 4.04 -17.81
C MET A 185 11.59 2.57 -17.50
N ASN A 186 11.92 1.79 -18.55
CA ASN A 186 12.78 0.64 -18.38
C ASN A 186 14.09 1.13 -17.77
N GLY A 187 14.23 1.00 -16.46
CA GLY A 187 15.41 1.45 -15.71
C GLY A 187 15.16 2.57 -14.70
N MET A 188 13.93 2.74 -14.21
CA MET A 188 13.74 3.59 -13.03
C MET A 188 14.37 2.91 -11.83
N VAL A 189 15.56 3.39 -11.49
CA VAL A 189 16.18 3.07 -10.22
C VAL A 189 15.35 3.79 -9.16
N ALA A 190 14.56 3.07 -8.39
CA ALA A 190 13.98 3.59 -7.17
C ALA A 190 15.15 4.12 -6.33
N ARG A 191 15.28 5.43 -6.19
CA ARG A 191 16.30 6.00 -5.32
C ARG A 191 15.83 5.79 -3.89
N ARG A 192 16.48 4.85 -3.23
CA ARG A 192 16.37 4.64 -1.81
C ARG A 192 16.89 5.90 -1.10
N ILE A 193 16.02 6.72 -0.57
CA ILE A 193 16.41 7.82 0.30
C ILE A 193 16.35 7.30 1.73
N SER A 194 17.49 6.82 2.22
CA SER A 194 17.63 6.49 3.63
C SER A 194 17.83 7.78 4.42
N CYS A 195 16.84 8.18 5.18
CA CYS A 195 17.00 9.24 6.17
C CYS A 195 17.54 8.61 7.45
N HIS A 196 18.84 8.69 7.66
CA HIS A 196 19.47 8.34 8.94
C HIS A 196 19.21 9.47 9.94
N PHE A 197 18.16 9.34 10.74
CA PHE A 197 18.18 9.92 12.06
C PHE A 197 18.91 8.94 12.99
N ARG A 198 19.82 9.43 13.81
CA ARG A 198 20.58 8.56 14.74
C ARG A 198 19.57 7.66 15.47
N ASP A 199 19.75 6.35 15.34
CA ASP A 199 19.02 5.26 15.99
C ASP A 199 17.60 4.90 15.49
N ILE A 200 17.11 5.48 14.40
CA ILE A 200 15.84 5.05 13.77
C ILE A 200 16.04 4.97 12.27
N SER A 201 16.12 3.76 11.73
CA SER A 201 16.15 3.57 10.27
C SER A 201 14.73 3.54 9.71
N THR A 202 14.30 4.64 9.13
CA THR A 202 13.07 4.70 8.32
C THR A 202 13.48 4.90 6.86
N GLU A 203 13.18 3.94 6.03
CA GLU A 203 13.42 4.07 4.59
C GLU A 203 12.17 4.59 3.90
N VAL A 204 12.33 5.66 3.14
CA VAL A 204 11.29 6.20 2.27
C VAL A 204 11.75 6.01 0.84
N ILE A 205 11.02 5.22 0.10
CA ILE A 205 11.22 5.13 -1.35
C ILE A 205 10.27 6.14 -1.98
N LEU A 206 10.82 7.25 -2.40
CA LEU A 206 10.11 8.26 -3.19
C LEU A 206 10.52 8.07 -4.65
N CYS A 207 9.54 7.82 -5.50
CA CYS A 207 9.77 8.01 -6.92
C CYS A 207 9.78 9.51 -7.19
N THR A 208 10.94 10.05 -7.49
CA THR A 208 11.08 11.41 -8.01
C THR A 208 11.07 11.36 -9.52
N GLN A 209 10.29 12.29 -10.10
CA GLN A 209 10.26 12.57 -11.53
C GLN A 209 11.64 12.91 -12.08
#